data_18dfd172eb2bd625e52b4716dea74e1f
#
_entry.id   18dfd172eb2bd625e52b4716dea74e1f
#
_cell.length_a   1.000
_cell.length_b   1.000
_cell.length_c   1.000
_cell.angle_alpha   90.00
_cell.angle_beta   90.00
_cell.angle_gamma   90.00
#
_symmetry.space_group_name_H-M   'P 1'
#
loop_
_entity.id
_entity.type
_entity.pdbx_description
1 polymer ?
#
loop_
_entity_poly.entity_id
_entity_poly.type
_entity_poly.pdbx_seq_one_letter_code
_entity_poly.pdbx_strand_id
1 'polypeptide(L)'
;MPERVIYSFAGTAGCFSPLAPLVADGQGDLYGTTSGGSESYPGCVFELSPNGDGTWSEKTIHFFDVNDGYQPVAALVFDSAGNLYGTTGSGGLYGGGVVFELTPVTGGEWADSVLYNFGRSGDGVNAATEVVFGTDGNLYGATEFGGSGGCGIVYRLTPGLIGWPWEETVIHDFANSSQDGCNPRGGVVFDSRGRLYGTTSGGGAQDLGTVYELMRSEDGPYQEDVIHNFSGADGSQPLSTLKMDEDGDLYGTTFTGGNLTACFGGCGTVFKLTKSGGKWLARDLYAFSGAMGKT
;
A
#
# COMPACT_ATOMS: atom_id res chain seq x y z
N MET A 1 -7.12 -11.04 -25.14
CA MET A 1 -6.10 -12.12 -25.20
C MET A 1 -6.49 -13.16 -24.15
N PRO A 2 -6.27 -14.45 -24.35
CA PRO A 2 -6.52 -15.43 -23.31
C PRO A 2 -5.58 -15.17 -22.12
N GLU A 3 -6.10 -15.39 -20.91
CA GLU A 3 -5.32 -15.37 -19.68
C GLU A 3 -4.22 -16.44 -19.74
N ARG A 4 -3.02 -16.10 -19.24
CA ARG A 4 -1.91 -17.02 -19.14
C ARG A 4 -1.30 -16.92 -17.73
N VAL A 5 -1.29 -18.05 -17.01
CA VAL A 5 -0.55 -18.17 -15.76
C VAL A 5 0.93 -18.31 -16.10
N ILE A 6 1.76 -17.39 -15.60
CA ILE A 6 3.22 -17.40 -15.83
C ILE A 6 3.96 -18.20 -14.77
N TYR A 7 3.48 -18.22 -13.53
CA TYR A 7 4.01 -18.99 -12.41
C TYR A 7 2.92 -19.39 -11.44
N SER A 8 3.06 -20.56 -10.79
CA SER A 8 2.12 -21.05 -9.76
C SER A 8 2.88 -21.42 -8.50
N PHE A 9 2.59 -20.74 -7.40
CA PHE A 9 3.19 -21.02 -6.09
C PHE A 9 2.65 -22.34 -5.52
N ALA A 10 3.53 -23.30 -5.21
CA ALA A 10 3.13 -24.66 -4.84
C ALA A 10 2.76 -24.88 -3.36
N GLY A 11 2.98 -23.91 -2.48
CA GLY A 11 2.48 -23.90 -1.10
C GLY A 11 3.10 -24.88 -0.08
N THR A 12 4.06 -25.71 -0.46
CA THR A 12 4.51 -26.81 0.42
C THR A 12 5.89 -26.65 1.05
N ALA A 13 6.74 -25.78 0.55
CA ALA A 13 8.09 -25.54 1.08
C ALA A 13 8.67 -24.16 0.73
N GLY A 14 7.85 -23.25 0.29
CA GLY A 14 8.28 -21.93 -0.21
C GLY A 14 7.21 -20.89 0.01
N CYS A 15 7.30 -19.84 -0.75
CA CYS A 15 6.39 -18.69 -0.75
C CYS A 15 5.01 -19.08 -1.28
N PHE A 16 3.93 -18.59 -0.66
CA PHE A 16 2.55 -18.75 -1.14
C PHE A 16 1.66 -17.56 -0.75
N SER A 17 0.49 -17.46 -1.36
CA SER A 17 -0.44 -16.34 -1.17
C SER A 17 0.15 -14.97 -1.59
N PRO A 18 0.50 -14.78 -2.86
CA PRO A 18 0.84 -13.46 -3.37
C PRO A 18 -0.42 -12.60 -3.38
N LEU A 19 -0.39 -11.47 -2.67
CA LEU A 19 -1.54 -10.55 -2.52
C LEU A 19 -1.26 -9.16 -3.10
N ALA A 20 0.03 -8.82 -3.29
CA ALA A 20 0.46 -7.51 -3.76
C ALA A 20 0.60 -7.44 -5.30
N PRO A 21 0.49 -6.26 -5.89
CA PRO A 21 0.94 -6.01 -7.26
C PRO A 21 2.44 -6.34 -7.42
N LEU A 22 2.82 -6.72 -8.65
CA LEU A 22 4.21 -6.92 -9.02
C LEU A 22 4.85 -5.61 -9.46
N VAL A 23 6.14 -5.44 -9.20
CA VAL A 23 6.97 -4.39 -9.77
C VAL A 23 7.97 -5.00 -10.73
N ALA A 24 8.21 -4.33 -11.86
CA ALA A 24 9.15 -4.78 -12.88
C ALA A 24 10.44 -3.95 -12.82
N ASP A 25 11.57 -4.59 -13.06
CA ASP A 25 12.82 -3.90 -13.31
C ASP A 25 13.00 -3.56 -14.81
N GLY A 26 14.14 -2.93 -15.16
CA GLY A 26 14.47 -2.60 -16.56
C GLY A 26 14.89 -3.80 -17.41
N GLN A 27 15.03 -5.00 -16.85
CA GLN A 27 15.42 -6.23 -17.54
C GLN A 27 14.23 -7.13 -17.86
N GLY A 28 13.07 -6.83 -17.27
CA GLY A 28 11.83 -7.56 -17.44
C GLY A 28 11.58 -8.61 -16.37
N ASP A 29 12.40 -8.62 -15.32
CA ASP A 29 12.15 -9.42 -14.13
C ASP A 29 11.03 -8.79 -13.29
N LEU A 30 10.22 -9.60 -12.62
CA LEU A 30 9.09 -9.18 -11.82
C LEU A 30 9.34 -9.54 -10.36
N TYR A 31 9.09 -8.58 -9.48
CA TYR A 31 9.28 -8.74 -8.04
C TYR A 31 7.95 -8.60 -7.30
N GLY A 32 7.77 -9.38 -6.25
CA GLY A 32 6.57 -9.35 -5.45
C GLY A 32 6.75 -9.94 -4.07
N THR A 33 5.69 -9.85 -3.28
CA THR A 33 5.63 -10.37 -1.91
C THR A 33 4.60 -11.47 -1.80
N THR A 34 4.81 -12.40 -0.87
CA THR A 34 3.80 -13.38 -0.45
C THR A 34 3.57 -13.26 1.04
N SER A 35 2.30 -13.27 1.46
CA SER A 35 1.94 -13.19 2.88
C SER A 35 2.14 -14.48 3.64
N GLY A 36 2.37 -15.59 2.95
CA GLY A 36 2.62 -16.90 3.51
C GLY A 36 3.92 -17.51 3.02
N GLY A 37 4.54 -18.30 3.89
CA GLY A 37 5.70 -19.11 3.66
C GLY A 37 5.57 -20.42 4.43
N SER A 38 6.69 -21.07 4.79
CA SER A 38 6.66 -22.23 5.70
C SER A 38 6.27 -21.80 7.12
N GLU A 39 6.00 -22.76 8.04
CA GLU A 39 5.72 -22.47 9.45
C GLU A 39 6.82 -21.63 10.12
N SER A 40 8.04 -21.67 9.61
CA SER A 40 9.20 -20.92 10.11
C SER A 40 9.40 -19.58 9.39
N TYR A 41 8.72 -19.33 8.26
CA TYR A 41 8.91 -18.16 7.40
C TYR A 41 7.54 -17.58 6.99
N PRO A 42 7.05 -16.59 7.74
CA PRO A 42 5.69 -16.06 7.55
C PRO A 42 5.58 -15.04 6.41
N GLY A 43 6.21 -15.31 5.29
CA GLY A 43 6.18 -14.53 4.07
C GLY A 43 7.56 -14.39 3.42
N CYS A 44 7.58 -13.95 2.18
CA CYS A 44 8.82 -13.76 1.44
C CYS A 44 8.73 -12.65 0.39
N VAL A 45 9.89 -12.25 -0.11
CA VAL A 45 10.04 -11.52 -1.37
C VAL A 45 10.59 -12.45 -2.42
N PHE A 46 10.01 -12.43 -3.62
CA PHE A 46 10.39 -13.28 -4.74
C PHE A 46 10.68 -12.47 -6.00
N GLU A 47 11.47 -13.05 -6.89
CA GLU A 47 11.79 -12.61 -8.23
C GLU A 47 11.26 -13.65 -9.22
N LEU A 48 10.62 -13.21 -10.30
CA LEU A 48 10.26 -14.04 -11.45
C LEU A 48 11.02 -13.55 -12.67
N SER A 49 11.83 -14.42 -13.27
CA SER A 49 12.64 -14.11 -14.46
C SER A 49 12.16 -14.89 -15.68
N PRO A 50 12.02 -14.24 -16.86
CA PRO A 50 11.63 -14.92 -18.09
C PRO A 50 12.79 -15.75 -18.67
N ASN A 51 12.54 -17.02 -18.99
CA ASN A 51 13.57 -17.95 -19.50
C ASN A 51 13.80 -17.88 -21.03
N GLY A 52 13.16 -16.94 -21.74
CA GLY A 52 13.31 -16.82 -23.20
C GLY A 52 12.57 -17.88 -24.04
N ASP A 53 12.21 -19.03 -23.47
CA ASP A 53 11.37 -20.07 -24.11
C ASP A 53 9.88 -19.87 -23.79
N GLY A 54 9.55 -18.82 -23.10
CA GLY A 54 8.21 -18.47 -22.65
C GLY A 54 7.83 -19.05 -21.29
N THR A 55 8.71 -19.75 -20.60
CA THR A 55 8.57 -20.14 -19.19
C THR A 55 9.18 -19.06 -18.28
N TRP A 56 8.91 -19.18 -16.97
CA TRP A 56 9.42 -18.29 -15.95
C TRP A 56 10.06 -19.09 -14.83
N SER A 57 11.15 -18.59 -14.28
CA SER A 57 11.80 -19.13 -13.09
C SER A 57 11.50 -18.24 -11.89
N GLU A 58 11.25 -18.86 -10.75
CA GLU A 58 11.10 -18.16 -9.47
C GLU A 58 12.37 -18.31 -8.65
N LYS A 59 12.77 -17.21 -8.01
CA LYS A 59 13.81 -17.18 -7.00
C LYS A 59 13.29 -16.44 -5.78
N THR A 60 13.27 -17.07 -4.63
CA THR A 60 13.03 -16.37 -3.37
C THR A 60 14.29 -15.57 -3.01
N ILE A 61 14.16 -14.28 -2.85
CA ILE A 61 15.26 -13.36 -2.55
C ILE A 61 15.36 -12.99 -1.08
N HIS A 62 14.25 -13.12 -0.33
CA HIS A 62 14.24 -12.92 1.12
C HIS A 62 13.10 -13.72 1.77
N PHE A 63 13.40 -14.37 2.89
CA PHE A 63 12.40 -14.98 3.79
C PHE A 63 12.34 -14.16 5.07
N PHE A 64 11.16 -13.70 5.41
CA PHE A 64 10.94 -12.95 6.65
C PHE A 64 10.92 -13.86 7.88
N ASP A 65 11.32 -13.32 9.01
CA ASP A 65 11.10 -13.89 10.33
C ASP A 65 10.44 -12.86 11.28
N VAL A 66 10.24 -13.23 12.55
CA VAL A 66 9.55 -12.33 13.49
C VAL A 66 10.33 -11.05 13.81
N ASN A 67 11.64 -11.01 13.55
CA ASN A 67 12.50 -9.88 13.89
C ASN A 67 12.54 -8.84 12.76
N ASP A 68 12.50 -9.29 11.52
CA ASP A 68 12.52 -8.44 10.32
C ASP A 68 11.14 -8.23 9.71
N GLY A 69 10.09 -8.77 10.36
CA GLY A 69 8.70 -8.60 9.99
C GLY A 69 8.06 -9.87 9.47
N TYR A 70 6.74 -9.85 9.33
CA TYR A 70 5.97 -10.90 8.66
C TYR A 70 4.67 -10.35 8.06
N GLN A 71 4.05 -11.13 7.18
CA GLN A 71 2.89 -10.74 6.38
C GLN A 71 3.19 -9.51 5.47
N PRO A 72 4.19 -9.59 4.57
CA PRO A 72 4.34 -8.59 3.53
C PRO A 72 3.18 -8.75 2.53
N VAL A 73 2.31 -7.77 2.47
CA VAL A 73 1.08 -7.77 1.63
C VAL A 73 1.01 -6.56 0.71
N ALA A 74 1.99 -5.65 0.79
CA ALA A 74 2.07 -4.46 -0.02
C ALA A 74 3.01 -4.64 -1.23
N ALA A 75 2.81 -3.83 -2.25
CA ALA A 75 3.72 -3.76 -3.38
C ALA A 75 5.10 -3.24 -2.96
N LEU A 76 6.10 -3.66 -3.70
CA LEU A 76 7.47 -3.18 -3.57
C LEU A 76 7.68 -1.92 -4.42
N VAL A 77 8.69 -1.12 -4.07
CA VAL A 77 9.14 0.00 -4.89
C VAL A 77 10.66 -0.04 -5.05
N PHE A 78 11.15 0.24 -6.27
CA PHE A 78 12.57 0.40 -6.54
C PHE A 78 13.04 1.83 -6.30
N ASP A 79 14.26 1.98 -5.82
CA ASP A 79 15.01 3.22 -5.98
C ASP A 79 15.81 3.21 -7.30
N SER A 80 16.51 4.31 -7.57
CA SER A 80 17.35 4.45 -8.77
C SER A 80 18.64 3.61 -8.75
N ALA A 81 19.02 3.06 -7.61
CA ALA A 81 20.17 2.19 -7.44
C ALA A 81 19.80 0.70 -7.60
N GLY A 82 18.51 0.38 -7.69
CA GLY A 82 18.00 -0.98 -7.82
C GLY A 82 17.73 -1.66 -6.48
N ASN A 83 17.70 -0.91 -5.37
CA ASN A 83 17.25 -1.44 -4.09
C ASN A 83 15.73 -1.54 -4.08
N LEU A 84 15.19 -2.58 -3.44
CA LEU A 84 13.76 -2.79 -3.23
C LEU A 84 13.36 -2.36 -1.82
N TYR A 85 12.26 -1.63 -1.73
CA TYR A 85 11.66 -1.22 -0.46
C TYR A 85 10.26 -1.78 -0.35
N GLY A 86 9.88 -2.17 0.87
CA GLY A 86 8.56 -2.69 1.15
C GLY A 86 8.21 -2.61 2.63
N THR A 87 7.05 -3.15 2.96
CA THR A 87 6.48 -3.12 4.31
C THR A 87 5.99 -4.49 4.73
N THR A 88 5.91 -4.70 6.03
CA THR A 88 5.26 -5.87 6.63
C THR A 88 4.15 -5.43 7.58
N GLY A 89 3.05 -6.19 7.64
CA GLY A 89 1.92 -5.86 8.51
C GLY A 89 2.18 -6.10 10.00
N SER A 90 3.15 -6.95 10.31
CA SER A 90 3.43 -7.37 11.69
C SER A 90 4.89 -7.75 11.87
N GLY A 91 5.31 -8.06 13.08
CA GLY A 91 6.69 -8.39 13.43
C GLY A 91 7.55 -7.14 13.63
N GLY A 92 8.86 -7.35 13.57
CA GLY A 92 9.84 -6.34 13.95
C GLY A 92 9.93 -6.17 15.48
N LEU A 93 10.77 -5.24 15.90
CA LEU A 93 11.14 -5.07 17.33
C LEU A 93 9.94 -4.80 18.26
N TYR A 94 8.88 -4.15 17.74
CA TYR A 94 7.70 -3.75 18.53
C TYR A 94 6.40 -4.42 18.07
N GLY A 95 6.47 -5.32 17.07
CA GLY A 95 5.33 -6.10 16.61
C GLY A 95 4.37 -5.39 15.65
N GLY A 96 4.58 -4.10 15.39
CA GLY A 96 3.70 -3.27 14.55
C GLY A 96 3.97 -3.33 13.05
N GLY A 97 4.91 -4.19 12.63
CA GLY A 97 5.41 -4.25 11.26
C GLY A 97 6.66 -3.40 11.05
N VAL A 98 7.24 -3.50 9.89
CA VAL A 98 8.47 -2.78 9.54
C VAL A 98 8.37 -2.14 8.15
N VAL A 99 9.25 -1.16 7.91
CA VAL A 99 9.70 -0.81 6.56
C VAL A 99 11.07 -1.42 6.37
N PHE A 100 11.28 -2.14 5.28
CA PHE A 100 12.53 -2.83 4.96
C PHE A 100 13.12 -2.37 3.63
N GLU A 101 14.42 -2.60 3.47
CA GLU A 101 15.17 -2.43 2.23
C GLU A 101 15.87 -3.74 1.91
N LEU A 102 15.83 -4.16 0.65
CA LEU A 102 16.65 -5.22 0.09
C LEU A 102 17.61 -4.62 -0.93
N THR A 103 18.91 -4.82 -0.70
CA THR A 103 19.99 -4.31 -1.56
C THR A 103 20.64 -5.46 -2.31
N PRO A 104 20.72 -5.40 -3.66
CA PRO A 104 21.40 -6.43 -4.43
C PRO A 104 22.92 -6.43 -4.13
N VAL A 105 23.47 -7.61 -3.86
CA VAL A 105 24.89 -7.78 -3.60
C VAL A 105 25.55 -8.67 -4.66
N THR A 106 26.87 -8.64 -4.71
CA THR A 106 27.63 -9.46 -5.66
C THR A 106 27.34 -10.96 -5.48
N GLY A 107 27.09 -11.65 -6.60
CA GLY A 107 26.74 -13.07 -6.58
C GLY A 107 25.23 -13.33 -6.75
N GLY A 108 24.43 -12.27 -6.90
CA GLY A 108 23.00 -12.38 -7.12
C GLY A 108 22.18 -12.62 -5.84
N GLU A 109 22.80 -12.43 -4.68
CA GLU A 109 22.16 -12.43 -3.38
C GLU A 109 21.61 -11.04 -3.04
N TRP A 110 20.78 -10.94 -1.99
CA TRP A 110 20.23 -9.70 -1.49
C TRP A 110 20.55 -9.56 0.00
N ALA A 111 20.94 -8.37 0.41
CA ALA A 111 21.10 -8.02 1.82
C ALA A 111 19.85 -7.28 2.30
N ASP A 112 19.30 -7.69 3.43
CA ASP A 112 18.16 -7.07 4.06
C ASP A 112 18.57 -6.04 5.11
N SER A 113 17.72 -5.03 5.29
CA SER A 113 17.83 -4.02 6.33
C SER A 113 16.46 -3.57 6.79
N VAL A 114 16.22 -3.62 8.09
CA VAL A 114 15.04 -2.98 8.68
C VAL A 114 15.31 -1.49 8.84
N LEU A 115 14.58 -0.66 8.11
CA LEU A 115 14.72 0.79 8.14
C LEU A 115 13.99 1.41 9.33
N TYR A 116 12.77 0.91 9.62
CA TYR A 116 11.96 1.37 10.73
C TYR A 116 11.09 0.25 11.31
N ASN A 117 10.90 0.27 12.63
CA ASN A 117 10.06 -0.66 13.38
C ASN A 117 8.87 0.06 13.99
N PHE A 118 7.65 -0.25 13.55
CA PHE A 118 6.41 0.27 14.08
C PHE A 118 5.94 -0.46 15.33
N GLY A 119 5.07 0.22 16.14
CA GLY A 119 4.39 -0.35 17.28
C GLY A 119 4.78 0.25 18.63
N ARG A 120 5.54 1.36 18.66
CA ARG A 120 5.74 2.15 19.89
C ARG A 120 4.47 2.91 20.26
N SER A 121 4.40 3.37 21.52
CA SER A 121 3.27 4.21 21.95
C SER A 121 3.18 5.50 21.14
N GLY A 122 2.03 5.75 20.53
CA GLY A 122 1.77 6.91 19.65
C GLY A 122 2.23 6.75 18.22
N ASP A 123 2.82 5.60 17.89
CA ASP A 123 3.30 5.21 16.57
C ASP A 123 2.21 4.45 15.80
N GLY A 124 2.46 4.18 14.51
CA GLY A 124 1.61 3.33 13.70
C GLY A 124 1.71 1.84 14.04
N VAL A 125 0.70 1.09 13.64
CA VAL A 125 0.64 -0.37 13.75
C VAL A 125 0.02 -0.93 12.48
N ASN A 126 0.51 -2.09 12.03
CA ASN A 126 0.14 -2.72 10.78
C ASN A 126 0.49 -1.84 9.56
N ALA A 127 1.80 -1.76 9.30
CA ALA A 127 2.36 -0.98 8.20
C ALA A 127 2.20 -1.69 6.83
N ALA A 128 1.08 -2.36 6.59
CA ALA A 128 0.81 -3.21 5.42
C ALA A 128 0.41 -2.40 4.16
N THR A 129 0.84 -1.15 4.04
CA THR A 129 0.58 -0.31 2.87
C THR A 129 1.82 -0.13 2.00
N GLU A 130 1.62 0.14 0.71
CA GLU A 130 2.73 0.51 -0.18
C GLU A 130 3.45 1.74 0.34
N VAL A 131 4.78 1.76 0.22
CA VAL A 131 5.57 2.98 0.39
C VAL A 131 5.88 3.61 -0.95
N VAL A 132 6.04 4.94 -0.97
CA VAL A 132 6.39 5.70 -2.15
C VAL A 132 7.49 6.72 -1.83
N PHE A 133 8.43 6.92 -2.77
CA PHE A 133 9.42 7.96 -2.65
C PHE A 133 8.82 9.33 -2.96
N GLY A 134 9.04 10.29 -2.07
CA GLY A 134 8.86 11.70 -2.38
C GLY A 134 10.02 12.24 -3.21
N THR A 135 9.83 13.40 -3.83
CA THR A 135 10.89 14.10 -4.58
C THR A 135 12.02 14.60 -3.69
N ASP A 136 11.83 14.57 -2.39
CA ASP A 136 12.80 14.92 -1.34
C ASP A 136 13.66 13.71 -0.89
N GLY A 137 13.47 12.53 -1.50
CA GLY A 137 14.20 11.29 -1.20
C GLY A 137 13.72 10.58 0.07
N ASN A 138 12.66 11.05 0.70
CA ASN A 138 12.04 10.37 1.84
C ASN A 138 11.04 9.31 1.36
N LEU A 139 10.79 8.30 2.21
CA LEU A 139 9.70 7.34 2.02
C LEU A 139 8.44 7.81 2.74
N TYR A 140 7.30 7.58 2.11
CA TYR A 140 5.98 7.91 2.64
C TYR A 140 5.08 6.69 2.57
N GLY A 141 4.27 6.49 3.60
CA GLY A 141 3.33 5.38 3.69
C GLY A 141 2.26 5.66 4.75
N ALA A 142 1.43 4.66 4.99
CA ALA A 142 0.42 4.70 6.03
C ALA A 142 0.44 3.42 6.88
N THR A 143 -0.18 3.46 8.06
CA THR A 143 -0.42 2.28 8.89
C THR A 143 -1.91 2.14 9.16
N GLU A 144 -2.43 0.93 9.16
CA GLU A 144 -3.87 0.69 9.33
C GLU A 144 -4.36 1.11 10.72
N PHE A 145 -3.54 0.90 11.74
CA PHE A 145 -3.86 1.17 13.14
C PHE A 145 -2.76 2.00 13.80
N GLY A 146 -2.93 2.28 15.09
CA GLY A 146 -1.99 3.07 15.88
C GLY A 146 -2.29 4.56 15.79
N GLY A 147 -1.31 5.39 16.11
CA GLY A 147 -1.54 6.80 16.35
C GLY A 147 -2.24 7.06 17.68
N SER A 148 -2.59 8.31 17.96
CA SER A 148 -3.26 8.71 19.21
C SER A 148 -4.72 8.26 19.27
N GLY A 149 -5.37 8.20 18.10
CA GLY A 149 -6.77 7.77 17.92
C GLY A 149 -6.96 6.27 17.69
N GLY A 150 -5.88 5.53 17.45
CA GLY A 150 -5.94 4.11 17.09
C GLY A 150 -6.39 3.83 15.65
N CYS A 151 -6.58 4.87 14.86
CA CYS A 151 -7.13 4.82 13.50
C CYS A 151 -6.09 4.80 12.39
N GLY A 152 -4.82 4.68 12.75
CA GLY A 152 -3.71 4.71 11.81
C GLY A 152 -3.13 6.09 11.60
N ILE A 153 -2.02 6.13 10.89
CA ILE A 153 -1.28 7.35 10.58
C ILE A 153 -0.86 7.37 9.13
N VAL A 154 -0.57 8.56 8.61
CA VAL A 154 0.32 8.75 7.46
C VAL A 154 1.68 9.20 7.98
N TYR A 155 2.73 8.54 7.54
CA TYR A 155 4.09 8.81 8.00
C TYR A 155 5.04 9.18 6.87
N ARG A 156 6.14 9.81 7.24
CA ARG A 156 7.33 10.02 6.43
C ARG A 156 8.52 9.41 7.15
N LEU A 157 9.32 8.64 6.44
CA LEU A 157 10.63 8.19 6.90
C LEU A 157 11.72 8.97 6.18
N THR A 158 12.59 9.59 6.96
CA THR A 158 13.75 10.33 6.46
C THR A 158 15.01 9.49 6.68
N PRO A 159 15.86 9.31 5.65
CA PRO A 159 17.12 8.58 5.82
C PRO A 159 17.98 9.18 6.93
N GLY A 160 18.42 8.33 7.85
CA GLY A 160 19.40 8.73 8.85
C GLY A 160 20.77 9.05 8.23
N LEU A 161 21.66 9.68 8.99
CA LEU A 161 23.07 9.76 8.62
C LEU A 161 23.65 8.34 8.53
N ILE A 162 24.74 8.17 7.77
CA ILE A 162 25.41 6.85 7.62
C ILE A 162 25.61 6.18 8.99
N GLY A 163 25.00 5.01 9.16
CA GLY A 163 25.04 4.24 10.42
C GLY A 163 23.98 4.61 11.45
N TRP A 164 23.05 5.50 11.12
CA TRP A 164 21.90 5.85 11.97
C TRP A 164 20.61 5.31 11.37
N PRO A 165 19.63 4.92 12.21
CA PRO A 165 18.32 4.47 11.72
C PRO A 165 17.59 5.60 11.01
N TRP A 166 16.64 5.24 10.16
CA TRP A 166 15.70 6.18 9.57
C TRP A 166 14.81 6.79 10.66
N GLU A 167 14.43 8.05 10.47
CA GLU A 167 13.61 8.81 11.41
C GLU A 167 12.19 8.94 10.89
N GLU A 168 11.22 8.57 11.73
CA GLU A 168 9.82 8.74 11.44
C GLU A 168 9.34 10.15 11.81
N THR A 169 8.45 10.66 10.96
CA THR A 169 7.62 11.84 11.25
C THR A 169 6.17 11.48 10.94
N VAL A 170 5.29 11.55 11.93
CA VAL A 170 3.84 11.46 11.69
C VAL A 170 3.40 12.70 10.94
N ILE A 171 2.84 12.50 9.74
CA ILE A 171 2.31 13.56 8.87
C ILE A 171 0.86 13.85 9.22
N HIS A 172 0.07 12.80 9.43
CA HIS A 172 -1.33 12.86 9.84
C HIS A 172 -1.67 11.68 10.76
N ASP A 173 -2.45 11.96 11.79
CA ASP A 173 -2.90 11.00 12.81
C ASP A 173 -4.43 10.96 12.77
N PHE A 174 -4.99 9.90 12.21
CA PHE A 174 -6.42 9.77 11.98
C PHE A 174 -7.21 9.61 13.27
N ALA A 175 -8.34 10.33 13.38
CA ALA A 175 -9.09 10.47 14.63
C ALA A 175 -10.48 9.81 14.64
N ASN A 176 -10.86 9.06 13.61
CA ASN A 176 -12.20 8.46 13.46
C ASN A 176 -13.34 9.43 13.75
N SER A 177 -13.49 10.43 12.93
CA SER A 177 -14.54 11.42 13.05
C SER A 177 -15.31 11.58 11.73
N SER A 178 -16.43 12.30 11.76
CA SER A 178 -17.17 12.61 10.54
C SER A 178 -16.41 13.55 9.57
N GLN A 179 -15.31 14.13 10.03
CA GLN A 179 -14.48 15.06 9.28
C GLN A 179 -13.06 14.51 9.04
N ASP A 180 -12.81 13.25 9.39
CA ASP A 180 -11.53 12.57 9.28
C ASP A 180 -11.77 11.10 8.92
N GLY A 181 -10.74 10.42 8.42
CA GLY A 181 -10.78 9.00 8.12
C GLY A 181 -10.41 8.10 9.28
N CYS A 182 -10.47 6.79 9.04
CA CYS A 182 -9.96 5.76 9.92
C CYS A 182 -9.52 4.54 9.12
N ASN A 183 -8.44 3.88 9.54
CA ASN A 183 -7.90 2.66 8.94
C ASN A 183 -7.51 2.85 7.46
N PRO A 184 -6.46 3.60 7.15
CA PRO A 184 -5.89 3.64 5.81
C PRO A 184 -5.28 2.27 5.48
N ARG A 185 -5.72 1.67 4.37
CA ARG A 185 -5.26 0.35 3.90
C ARG A 185 -4.56 0.42 2.54
N GLY A 186 -4.74 1.52 1.82
CA GLY A 186 -3.96 1.84 0.63
C GLY A 186 -2.75 2.70 0.98
N GLY A 187 -1.72 2.63 0.14
CA GLY A 187 -0.60 3.57 0.20
C GLY A 187 -1.02 4.98 -0.23
N VAL A 188 -0.08 5.91 -0.18
CA VAL A 188 -0.30 7.28 -0.62
C VAL A 188 0.26 7.52 -2.02
N VAL A 189 -0.30 8.48 -2.75
CA VAL A 189 0.21 8.93 -4.04
C VAL A 189 0.46 10.43 -4.03
N PHE A 190 1.48 10.88 -4.76
CA PHE A 190 1.81 12.28 -4.91
C PHE A 190 1.24 12.87 -6.20
N ASP A 191 0.80 14.13 -6.14
CA ASP A 191 0.67 14.93 -7.35
C ASP A 191 1.98 15.67 -7.68
N SER A 192 1.99 16.35 -8.82
CA SER A 192 3.14 17.14 -9.30
C SER A 192 3.50 18.35 -8.40
N ARG A 193 2.66 18.69 -7.43
CA ARG A 193 2.87 19.78 -6.46
C ARG A 193 3.33 19.26 -5.09
N GLY A 194 3.50 17.94 -4.93
CA GLY A 194 3.90 17.31 -3.68
C GLY A 194 2.79 17.15 -2.66
N ARG A 195 1.52 17.22 -3.08
CA ARG A 195 0.37 16.87 -2.23
C ARG A 195 0.21 15.36 -2.21
N LEU A 196 -0.19 14.81 -1.07
CA LEU A 196 -0.44 13.39 -0.87
C LEU A 196 -1.94 13.11 -0.93
N TYR A 197 -2.30 12.00 -1.54
CA TYR A 197 -3.67 11.51 -1.59
C TYR A 197 -3.70 10.04 -1.15
N GLY A 198 -4.73 9.67 -0.41
CA GLY A 198 -4.95 8.30 0.01
C GLY A 198 -6.40 8.03 0.33
N THR A 199 -6.66 6.83 0.83
CA THR A 199 -7.99 6.38 1.22
C THR A 199 -7.97 5.82 2.62
N THR A 200 -9.11 5.93 3.32
CA THR A 200 -9.36 5.23 4.58
C THR A 200 -10.56 4.32 4.44
N SER A 201 -10.52 3.12 5.03
CA SER A 201 -11.61 2.15 4.94
C SER A 201 -12.77 2.40 5.89
N GLY A 202 -12.57 3.24 6.89
CA GLY A 202 -13.55 3.69 7.88
C GLY A 202 -13.47 5.18 8.09
N GLY A 203 -14.28 5.71 9.00
CA GLY A 203 -14.39 7.14 9.27
C GLY A 203 -15.19 7.87 8.19
N GLY A 204 -15.10 9.20 8.21
CA GLY A 204 -15.90 10.08 7.36
C GLY A 204 -17.33 10.22 7.82
N ALA A 205 -18.16 10.93 7.03
CA ALA A 205 -19.52 11.32 7.41
C ALA A 205 -20.48 10.15 7.68
N GLN A 206 -20.23 8.96 7.14
CA GLN A 206 -21.08 7.77 7.27
C GLN A 206 -20.32 6.54 7.78
N ASP A 207 -19.05 6.71 8.20
CA ASP A 207 -18.18 5.62 8.63
C ASP A 207 -17.98 4.51 7.57
N LEU A 208 -17.97 4.92 6.30
CA LEU A 208 -17.81 4.03 5.14
C LEU A 208 -16.50 4.25 4.39
N GLY A 209 -15.63 5.08 4.95
CA GLY A 209 -14.34 5.43 4.39
C GLY A 209 -14.34 6.76 3.63
N THR A 210 -13.13 7.23 3.37
CA THR A 210 -12.88 8.54 2.74
C THR A 210 -11.84 8.46 1.64
N VAL A 211 -11.78 9.51 0.83
CA VAL A 211 -10.56 9.90 0.10
C VAL A 211 -10.08 11.21 0.68
N TYR A 212 -8.81 11.30 1.02
CA TYR A 212 -8.19 12.48 1.64
C TYR A 212 -7.08 13.08 0.78
N GLU A 213 -6.86 14.38 0.95
CA GLU A 213 -5.73 15.16 0.43
C GLU A 213 -4.93 15.71 1.62
N LEU A 214 -3.62 15.49 1.65
CA LEU A 214 -2.71 16.10 2.63
C LEU A 214 -1.85 17.13 1.94
N MET A 215 -1.97 18.37 2.39
CA MET A 215 -1.22 19.53 1.88
C MET A 215 -0.22 20.00 2.92
N ARG A 216 1.03 20.16 2.51
CA ARG A 216 2.04 20.78 3.36
C ARG A 216 1.86 22.29 3.31
N SER A 217 1.68 22.94 4.47
CA SER A 217 1.77 24.41 4.56
C SER A 217 3.24 24.85 4.43
N GLU A 218 3.48 26.07 3.91
CA GLU A 218 4.83 26.57 3.61
C GLU A 218 5.82 26.45 4.78
N ASP A 219 5.35 26.71 6.02
CA ASP A 219 6.17 26.66 7.24
C ASP A 219 5.52 25.83 8.37
N GLY A 220 4.57 24.94 8.05
CA GLY A 220 3.76 24.27 9.05
C GLY A 220 3.55 22.77 8.82
N PRO A 221 2.74 22.16 9.68
CA PRO A 221 2.35 20.76 9.53
C PRO A 221 1.52 20.54 8.26
N TYR A 222 1.39 19.28 7.88
CA TYR A 222 0.41 18.89 6.87
C TYR A 222 -1.01 19.18 7.37
N GLN A 223 -1.87 19.58 6.45
CA GLN A 223 -3.31 19.77 6.68
C GLN A 223 -4.06 18.77 5.84
N GLU A 224 -4.99 18.06 6.48
CA GLU A 224 -5.89 17.14 5.80
C GLU A 224 -7.14 17.86 5.30
N ASP A 225 -7.60 17.45 4.10
CA ASP A 225 -8.92 17.76 3.56
C ASP A 225 -9.55 16.45 3.10
N VAL A 226 -10.71 16.08 3.66
CA VAL A 226 -11.51 14.97 3.18
C VAL A 226 -12.20 15.39 1.89
N ILE A 227 -11.66 14.95 0.77
CA ILE A 227 -12.12 15.32 -0.58
C ILE A 227 -13.28 14.49 -1.08
N HIS A 228 -13.55 13.33 -0.45
CA HIS A 228 -14.73 12.50 -0.69
C HIS A 228 -15.07 11.64 0.51
N ASN A 229 -16.37 11.55 0.82
CA ASN A 229 -16.94 10.65 1.82
C ASN A 229 -17.80 9.60 1.11
N PHE A 230 -17.50 8.33 1.27
CA PHE A 230 -18.32 7.26 0.71
C PHE A 230 -19.67 7.15 1.43
N SER A 231 -20.73 6.87 0.66
CA SER A 231 -22.11 6.84 1.13
C SER A 231 -22.76 5.45 1.07
N GLY A 232 -22.01 4.45 0.62
CA GLY A 232 -22.52 3.12 0.34
C GLY A 232 -23.12 2.97 -1.06
N ALA A 233 -23.85 3.97 -1.55
CA ALA A 233 -24.38 3.95 -2.91
C ALA A 233 -23.28 4.10 -3.98
N ASP A 234 -22.25 4.88 -3.70
CA ASP A 234 -21.06 5.11 -4.53
C ASP A 234 -19.86 4.26 -4.13
N GLY A 235 -20.05 3.30 -3.23
CA GLY A 235 -19.05 2.43 -2.69
C GLY A 235 -18.84 2.57 -1.20
N SER A 236 -18.08 1.68 -0.62
CA SER A 236 -17.57 1.74 0.76
C SER A 236 -16.33 0.89 0.94
N GLN A 237 -15.56 1.17 1.99
CA GLN A 237 -14.32 0.48 2.32
C GLN A 237 -13.33 0.45 1.13
N PRO A 238 -12.78 1.60 0.69
CA PRO A 238 -11.67 1.60 -0.25
C PRO A 238 -10.44 0.99 0.44
N LEU A 239 -9.85 -0.05 -0.16
CA LEU A 239 -8.73 -0.80 0.42
C LEU A 239 -7.45 -0.69 -0.42
N SER A 240 -7.52 -0.11 -1.61
CA SER A 240 -6.40 -0.04 -2.54
C SER A 240 -5.79 1.35 -2.63
N THR A 241 -4.50 1.39 -2.97
CA THR A 241 -3.81 2.62 -3.33
C THR A 241 -4.46 3.27 -4.54
N LEU A 242 -4.66 4.58 -4.48
CA LEU A 242 -5.17 5.36 -5.60
C LEU A 242 -4.18 5.35 -6.77
N LYS A 243 -4.70 5.54 -7.97
CA LYS A 243 -3.87 5.87 -9.15
C LYS A 243 -4.27 7.25 -9.65
N MET A 244 -3.26 8.04 -10.03
CA MET A 244 -3.46 9.39 -10.57
C MET A 244 -3.07 9.38 -12.04
N ASP A 245 -3.88 10.01 -12.89
CA ASP A 245 -3.54 10.23 -14.29
C ASP A 245 -2.78 11.56 -14.51
N GLU A 246 -2.40 11.83 -15.75
CA GLU A 246 -1.64 13.03 -16.13
C GLU A 246 -2.44 14.33 -15.94
N ASP A 247 -3.77 14.25 -15.91
CA ASP A 247 -4.68 15.39 -15.66
C ASP A 247 -4.85 15.66 -14.15
N GLY A 248 -4.35 14.76 -13.29
CA GLY A 248 -4.47 14.81 -11.84
C GLY A 248 -5.80 14.25 -11.33
N ASP A 249 -6.52 13.48 -12.14
CA ASP A 249 -7.71 12.76 -11.72
C ASP A 249 -7.30 11.49 -10.96
N LEU A 250 -8.03 11.20 -9.89
CA LEU A 250 -7.79 10.06 -9.01
C LEU A 250 -8.73 8.91 -9.34
N TYR A 251 -8.19 7.70 -9.38
CA TYR A 251 -8.93 6.46 -9.61
C TYR A 251 -8.71 5.50 -8.44
N GLY A 252 -9.77 4.83 -8.03
CA GLY A 252 -9.71 3.84 -6.98
C GLY A 252 -10.84 2.82 -7.06
N THR A 253 -10.80 1.87 -6.14
CA THR A 253 -11.83 0.84 -6.01
C THR A 253 -12.32 0.76 -4.58
N THR A 254 -13.56 0.33 -4.40
CA THR A 254 -14.14 0.02 -3.10
C THR A 254 -14.41 -1.47 -2.97
N PHE A 255 -14.27 -2.01 -1.76
CA PHE A 255 -14.49 -3.43 -1.50
C PHE A 255 -15.98 -3.78 -1.47
N THR A 256 -16.83 -2.90 -0.95
CA THR A 256 -18.28 -3.07 -0.83
C THR A 256 -19.00 -1.82 -1.34
N GLY A 257 -20.32 -1.79 -1.21
CA GLY A 257 -21.16 -0.70 -1.70
C GLY A 257 -21.47 -0.79 -3.20
N GLY A 258 -21.94 0.29 -3.81
CA GLY A 258 -22.40 0.33 -5.20
C GLY A 258 -23.75 -0.36 -5.37
N ASN A 259 -23.83 -1.43 -6.14
CA ASN A 259 -25.08 -2.16 -6.34
C ASN A 259 -25.46 -3.01 -5.12
N LEU A 260 -26.21 -2.45 -4.18
CA LEU A 260 -26.61 -3.09 -2.93
C LEU A 260 -27.59 -4.27 -3.10
N THR A 261 -28.14 -4.47 -4.29
CA THR A 261 -29.08 -5.57 -4.57
C THR A 261 -28.40 -6.81 -5.15
N ALA A 262 -27.18 -6.65 -5.65
CA ALA A 262 -26.44 -7.72 -6.32
C ALA A 262 -25.63 -8.61 -5.37
N CYS A 263 -25.03 -7.99 -4.32
CA CYS A 263 -24.27 -8.67 -3.28
C CYS A 263 -24.74 -8.18 -1.91
N PHE A 264 -24.57 -9.00 -0.87
CA PHE A 264 -24.78 -8.54 0.50
C PHE A 264 -23.77 -7.43 0.85
N GLY A 265 -24.28 -6.23 1.13
CA GLY A 265 -23.45 -5.03 1.35
C GLY A 265 -22.88 -4.38 0.08
N GLY A 266 -23.30 -4.83 -1.13
CA GLY A 266 -22.77 -4.38 -2.42
C GLY A 266 -21.52 -5.17 -2.85
N CYS A 267 -21.16 -5.06 -4.14
CA CYS A 267 -20.04 -5.79 -4.73
C CYS A 267 -18.81 -4.90 -4.97
N GLY A 268 -18.86 -3.66 -4.51
CA GLY A 268 -17.81 -2.66 -4.74
C GLY A 268 -17.97 -1.88 -6.04
N THR A 269 -17.17 -0.84 -6.16
CA THR A 269 -17.17 0.08 -7.29
C THR A 269 -15.76 0.34 -7.82
N VAL A 270 -15.67 0.85 -9.04
CA VAL A 270 -14.53 1.60 -9.55
C VAL A 270 -14.96 3.05 -9.62
N PHE A 271 -14.24 3.95 -8.98
CA PHE A 271 -14.56 5.37 -8.93
C PHE A 271 -13.47 6.24 -9.54
N LYS A 272 -13.86 7.45 -9.92
CA LYS A 272 -12.97 8.52 -10.37
C LYS A 272 -13.31 9.80 -9.60
N LEU A 273 -12.29 10.52 -9.17
CA LEU A 273 -12.40 11.87 -8.64
C LEU A 273 -11.71 12.85 -9.59
N THR A 274 -12.45 13.89 -10.00
CA THR A 274 -11.93 14.94 -10.90
C THR A 274 -12.04 16.29 -10.20
N LYS A 275 -10.98 17.10 -10.24
CA LYS A 275 -10.99 18.45 -9.65
C LYS A 275 -11.50 19.47 -10.67
N SER A 276 -12.64 20.09 -10.39
CA SER A 276 -13.25 21.12 -11.24
C SER A 276 -13.69 22.33 -10.42
N GLY A 277 -13.24 23.53 -10.83
CA GLY A 277 -13.58 24.77 -10.12
C GLY A 277 -13.15 24.81 -8.64
N GLY A 278 -12.07 24.11 -8.30
CA GLY A 278 -11.56 24.01 -6.92
C GLY A 278 -12.27 22.98 -6.05
N LYS A 279 -13.23 22.24 -6.58
CA LYS A 279 -13.95 21.17 -5.89
C LYS A 279 -13.69 19.83 -6.52
N TRP A 280 -13.66 18.78 -5.70
CA TRP A 280 -13.63 17.41 -6.16
C TRP A 280 -15.02 16.89 -6.47
N LEU A 281 -15.16 16.22 -7.62
CA LEU A 281 -16.38 15.60 -8.11
C LEU A 281 -16.15 14.10 -8.24
N ALA A 282 -16.90 13.32 -7.48
CA ALA A 282 -16.86 11.86 -7.55
C ALA A 282 -17.79 11.35 -8.67
N ARG A 283 -17.35 10.31 -9.35
CA ARG A 283 -18.14 9.58 -10.34
C ARG A 283 -17.81 8.09 -10.27
N ASP A 284 -18.85 7.27 -10.19
CA ASP A 284 -18.73 5.83 -10.40
C ASP A 284 -18.49 5.53 -11.87
N LEU A 285 -17.40 4.86 -12.16
CA LEU A 285 -17.09 4.35 -13.49
C LEU A 285 -17.76 2.99 -13.70
N TYR A 286 -17.82 2.18 -12.65
CA TYR A 286 -18.42 0.85 -12.69
C TYR A 286 -18.87 0.42 -11.28
N ALA A 287 -20.05 -0.20 -11.18
CA ALA A 287 -20.51 -0.88 -9.99
C ALA A 287 -20.60 -2.39 -10.26
N PHE A 288 -19.86 -3.19 -9.51
CA PHE A 288 -19.84 -4.63 -9.68
C PHE A 288 -21.20 -5.23 -9.30
N SER A 289 -21.60 -6.31 -10.00
CA SER A 289 -22.90 -6.95 -9.81
C SER A 289 -22.81 -8.39 -9.29
N GLY A 290 -21.63 -8.87 -8.93
CA GLY A 290 -21.41 -10.23 -8.44
C GLY A 290 -21.67 -11.34 -9.49
N ALA A 291 -22.16 -11.00 -10.67
CA ALA A 291 -22.24 -11.93 -11.76
C ALA A 291 -20.80 -12.21 -12.23
N MET A 292 -20.28 -13.39 -11.95
CA MET A 292 -19.03 -13.82 -12.55
C MET A 292 -19.15 -13.65 -14.06
N GLY A 293 -18.23 -12.88 -14.63
CA GLY A 293 -18.21 -12.63 -16.06
C GLY A 293 -18.25 -13.97 -16.79
N LYS A 294 -19.35 -14.20 -17.50
CA LYS A 294 -19.35 -15.25 -18.51
C LYS A 294 -18.44 -14.77 -19.62
N THR A 295 -17.24 -15.32 -19.64
CA THR A 295 -16.34 -15.24 -20.79
C THR A 295 -16.91 -16.06 -21.95
#